data_a492cb15161c453168412d905ed2dd98
#
_entry.id   a492cb15161c453168412d905ed2dd98
#
_cell.length_a   1.000
_cell.length_b   1.000
_cell.length_c   1.000
_cell.angle_alpha   90.00
_cell.angle_beta   90.00
_cell.angle_gamma   90.00
#
_symmetry.space_group_name_H-M   'P 1'
#
loop_
_entity.id
_entity.type
_entity.pdbx_description
1 polymer ?
#
loop_
_entity_poly.entity_id
_entity_poly.type
_entity_poly.pdbx_seq_one_letter_code
_entity_poly.pdbx_strand_id
1 'polypeptide(L)'
;ADLACASDADMIEIRLDLLDHVPDTGGMETVVTFRNGFDASLLPKGFNGYVDVGEEALPDIGIRTISSHHDFGGTPSSAEIVARLDRMESDIAKGAYFVRDFRDLAGILEASGPLKKEHVLLGMGPMGTITRIRQSTLGNNFTFAHVGEPTAPGQLSLEEMRALGEN
;
A
#
# COMPACT_ATOMS: atom_id res chain seq x y z
N ALA A 1 -13.76 11.64 -1.22
CA ALA A 1 -13.27 11.77 0.17
C ALA A 1 -12.97 13.24 0.41
N ASP A 2 -13.34 13.75 1.59
CA ASP A 2 -13.01 15.12 1.97
C ASP A 2 -11.55 15.13 2.44
N LEU A 3 -10.68 15.89 1.76
CA LEU A 3 -9.28 16.04 2.12
C LEU A 3 -9.10 16.57 3.55
N ALA A 4 -10.05 17.35 4.05
CA ALA A 4 -10.04 17.82 5.43
C ALA A 4 -10.07 16.67 6.46
N CYS A 5 -10.72 15.54 6.13
CA CYS A 5 -10.74 14.34 7.00
C CYS A 5 -9.41 13.56 6.99
N ALA A 6 -8.52 13.84 6.05
CA ALA A 6 -7.18 13.24 5.93
C ALA A 6 -6.07 14.12 6.51
N SER A 7 -6.40 15.24 7.18
CA SER A 7 -5.43 16.22 7.70
C SER A 7 -4.39 15.61 8.65
N ASP A 8 -4.73 14.53 9.33
CA ASP A 8 -3.85 13.84 10.27
C ASP A 8 -3.05 12.69 9.64
N ALA A 9 -3.20 12.46 8.33
CA ALA A 9 -2.40 11.49 7.60
C ALA A 9 -1.03 12.09 7.22
N ASP A 10 0.01 11.25 7.20
CA ASP A 10 1.35 11.67 6.75
C ASP A 10 1.42 11.68 5.22
N MET A 11 0.56 10.88 4.57
CA MET A 11 0.52 10.68 3.13
C MET A 11 -0.92 10.39 2.68
N ILE A 12 -1.26 10.72 1.45
CA ILE A 12 -2.58 10.41 0.86
C ILE A 12 -2.45 9.51 -0.36
N GLU A 13 -3.34 8.52 -0.48
CA GLU A 13 -3.49 7.71 -1.71
C GLU A 13 -4.66 8.25 -2.55
N ILE A 14 -4.40 8.54 -3.82
CA ILE A 14 -5.38 8.92 -4.82
C ILE A 14 -5.56 7.75 -5.81
N ARG A 15 -6.74 7.16 -5.81
CA ARG A 15 -7.14 6.03 -6.64
C ARG A 15 -7.75 6.51 -7.97
N LEU A 16 -6.98 6.46 -9.06
CA LEU A 16 -7.46 6.92 -10.39
C LEU A 16 -8.38 5.92 -11.11
N ASP A 17 -8.61 4.74 -10.53
CA ASP A 17 -9.71 3.87 -10.93
C ASP A 17 -11.07 4.29 -10.32
N LEU A 18 -11.05 5.17 -9.33
CA LEU A 18 -12.22 5.73 -8.64
C LEU A 18 -12.42 7.23 -8.91
N LEU A 19 -11.39 7.90 -9.44
CA LEU A 19 -11.37 9.34 -9.72
C LEU A 19 -10.82 9.56 -11.13
N ASP A 20 -11.29 10.61 -11.79
CA ASP A 20 -10.88 10.99 -13.15
C ASP A 20 -9.71 11.99 -13.20
N HIS A 21 -9.25 12.46 -12.05
CA HIS A 21 -8.14 13.40 -11.92
C HIS A 21 -7.50 13.32 -10.52
N VAL A 22 -6.27 13.81 -10.41
CA VAL A 22 -5.59 14.01 -9.11
C VAL A 22 -6.01 15.37 -8.56
N PRO A 23 -6.73 15.44 -7.42
CA PRO A 23 -7.10 16.71 -6.80
C PRO A 23 -5.86 17.41 -6.23
N ASP A 24 -5.99 18.71 -5.95
CA ASP A 24 -4.97 19.45 -5.18
C ASP A 24 -4.90 18.86 -3.75
N THR A 25 -3.75 18.30 -3.39
CA THR A 25 -3.52 17.65 -2.09
C THR A 25 -2.91 18.60 -1.05
N GLY A 26 -2.82 19.90 -1.35
CA GLY A 26 -2.28 20.90 -0.43
C GLY A 26 -0.80 20.69 -0.08
N GLY A 27 -0.05 19.99 -0.95
CA GLY A 27 1.35 19.68 -0.72
C GLY A 27 1.61 18.42 0.14
N MET A 28 0.57 17.66 0.50
CA MET A 28 0.75 16.37 1.18
C MET A 28 1.51 15.39 0.28
N GLU A 29 2.37 14.57 0.88
CA GLU A 29 2.99 13.46 0.13
C GLU A 29 1.90 12.53 -0.41
N THR A 30 2.01 12.17 -1.68
CA THR A 30 0.90 11.54 -2.38
C THR A 30 1.34 10.28 -3.11
N VAL A 31 0.55 9.22 -2.98
CA VAL A 31 0.59 8.04 -3.86
C VAL A 31 -0.53 8.17 -4.87
N VAL A 32 -0.23 8.15 -6.16
CA VAL A 32 -1.24 8.04 -7.22
C VAL A 32 -1.29 6.60 -7.70
N THR A 33 -2.43 5.96 -7.51
CA THR A 33 -2.62 4.53 -7.81
C THR A 33 -3.40 4.34 -9.10
N PHE A 34 -2.76 3.66 -10.05
CA PHE A 34 -3.33 3.23 -11.33
C PHE A 34 -3.71 1.74 -11.26
N ARG A 35 -4.93 1.39 -11.71
CA ARG A 35 -5.41 -0.01 -11.79
C ARG A 35 -5.88 -0.38 -13.19
N ASN A 36 -6.02 0.59 -14.09
CA ASN A 36 -6.55 0.42 -15.43
C ASN A 36 -5.55 0.86 -16.50
N GLY A 37 -4.26 0.73 -16.23
CA GLY A 37 -3.19 1.22 -17.09
C GLY A 37 -2.64 2.57 -16.63
N PHE A 38 -1.31 2.70 -16.75
CA PHE A 38 -0.62 3.95 -16.40
C PHE A 38 -0.81 5.00 -17.50
N ASP A 39 -1.23 6.20 -17.11
CA ASP A 39 -1.33 7.36 -17.99
C ASP A 39 -0.68 8.59 -17.34
N ALA A 40 0.52 8.95 -17.83
CA ALA A 40 1.29 10.09 -17.31
C ALA A 40 0.55 11.44 -17.46
N SER A 41 -0.40 11.56 -18.40
CA SER A 41 -1.14 12.79 -18.62
C SER A 41 -2.09 13.16 -17.48
N LEU A 42 -2.44 12.18 -16.64
CA LEU A 42 -3.26 12.36 -15.45
C LEU A 42 -2.48 12.89 -14.24
N LEU A 43 -1.15 12.86 -14.29
CA LEU A 43 -0.34 13.37 -13.19
C LEU A 43 -0.23 14.90 -13.26
N PRO A 44 -0.35 15.60 -12.11
CA PRO A 44 -0.13 17.04 -12.06
C PRO A 44 1.29 17.41 -12.53
N LYS A 45 1.42 18.57 -13.17
CA LYS A 45 2.73 19.09 -13.58
C LYS A 45 3.66 19.26 -12.38
N GLY A 46 4.83 18.63 -12.45
CA GLY A 46 5.82 18.67 -11.37
C GLY A 46 5.49 17.74 -10.19
N PHE A 47 4.62 16.74 -10.41
CA PHE A 47 4.35 15.69 -9.42
C PHE A 47 5.65 14.98 -9.03
N ASN A 48 5.89 14.80 -7.73
CA ASN A 48 7.08 14.17 -7.17
C ASN A 48 6.79 13.13 -6.08
N GLY A 49 5.52 12.69 -5.95
CA GLY A 49 5.10 11.63 -5.04
C GLY A 49 5.46 10.22 -5.52
N TYR A 50 4.62 9.27 -5.22
CA TYR A 50 4.74 7.88 -5.69
C TYR A 50 3.66 7.56 -6.72
N VAL A 51 3.99 6.66 -7.65
CA VAL A 51 3.04 6.08 -8.61
C VAL A 51 2.95 4.58 -8.36
N ASP A 52 1.78 4.08 -7.94
CA ASP A 52 1.50 2.63 -7.83
C ASP A 52 0.86 2.14 -9.13
N VAL A 53 1.59 1.30 -9.86
CA VAL A 53 1.19 0.75 -11.16
C VAL A 53 0.68 -0.70 -11.09
N GLY A 54 0.51 -1.24 -9.89
CA GLY A 54 0.14 -2.64 -9.73
C GLY A 54 1.24 -3.58 -10.20
N GLU A 55 0.88 -4.57 -11.03
CA GLU A 55 1.82 -5.53 -11.64
C GLU A 55 2.21 -5.14 -13.08
N GLU A 56 1.88 -3.95 -13.52
CA GLU A 56 2.23 -3.46 -14.86
C GLU A 56 3.72 -3.09 -14.96
N ALA A 57 4.19 -2.93 -16.19
CA ALA A 57 5.55 -2.47 -16.45
C ALA A 57 5.79 -1.08 -15.85
N LEU A 58 6.95 -0.89 -15.25
CA LEU A 58 7.31 0.40 -14.65
C LEU A 58 7.45 1.48 -15.73
N PRO A 59 6.84 2.66 -15.53
CA PRO A 59 7.03 3.78 -16.43
C PRO A 59 8.40 4.43 -16.23
N ASP A 60 9.06 4.79 -17.33
CA ASP A 60 10.30 5.59 -17.29
C ASP A 60 9.96 7.09 -17.23
N ILE A 61 9.63 7.57 -16.04
CA ILE A 61 9.15 8.94 -15.80
C ILE A 61 9.95 9.73 -14.74
N GLY A 62 10.99 9.12 -14.17
CA GLY A 62 11.81 9.76 -13.14
C GLY A 62 11.05 10.08 -11.83
N ILE A 63 9.93 9.42 -11.58
CA ILE A 63 9.11 9.52 -10.35
C ILE A 63 9.23 8.20 -9.59
N ARG A 64 9.20 8.26 -8.26
CA ARG A 64 9.25 7.06 -7.41
C ARG A 64 8.07 6.14 -7.70
N THR A 65 8.34 4.84 -7.79
CA THR A 65 7.37 3.83 -8.21
C THR A 65 7.07 2.80 -7.12
N ILE A 66 5.83 2.32 -7.12
CA ILE A 66 5.39 1.17 -6.32
C ILE A 66 4.86 0.11 -7.30
N SER A 67 5.39 -1.10 -7.23
CA SER A 67 4.72 -2.28 -7.80
C SER A 67 3.93 -2.97 -6.71
N SER A 68 2.68 -3.31 -6.98
CA SER A 68 1.80 -3.89 -5.98
C SER A 68 1.11 -5.17 -6.45
N HIS A 69 1.21 -6.21 -5.62
CA HIS A 69 0.51 -7.48 -5.80
C HIS A 69 -0.55 -7.67 -4.71
N HIS A 70 -1.75 -8.10 -5.12
CA HIS A 70 -2.85 -8.39 -4.21
C HIS A 70 -3.37 -9.80 -4.46
N ASP A 71 -3.39 -10.64 -3.42
CA ASP A 71 -4.02 -11.95 -3.47
C ASP A 71 -5.18 -12.02 -2.46
N PHE A 72 -6.39 -11.97 -2.99
CA PHE A 72 -7.62 -12.08 -2.20
C PHE A 72 -8.01 -13.55 -1.90
N GLY A 73 -7.35 -14.51 -2.53
CA GLY A 73 -7.59 -15.95 -2.36
C GLY A 73 -6.87 -16.55 -1.17
N GLY A 74 -5.81 -15.90 -0.67
CA GLY A 74 -5.05 -16.40 0.48
C GLY A 74 -3.67 -15.79 0.63
N THR A 75 -2.84 -16.45 1.42
CA THR A 75 -1.46 -16.05 1.69
C THR A 75 -0.52 -17.14 1.16
N PRO A 76 0.40 -16.84 0.23
CA PRO A 76 1.45 -17.76 -0.20
C PRO A 76 2.42 -18.09 0.94
N SER A 77 3.33 -19.03 0.72
CA SER A 77 4.42 -19.28 1.68
C SER A 77 5.32 -18.04 1.84
N SER A 78 5.96 -17.90 2.99
CA SER A 78 6.90 -16.81 3.27
C SER A 78 8.01 -16.70 2.19
N ALA A 79 8.53 -17.83 1.71
CA ALA A 79 9.52 -17.87 0.65
C ALA A 79 9.00 -17.33 -0.70
N GLU A 80 7.74 -17.63 -1.06
CA GLU A 80 7.12 -17.12 -2.28
C GLU A 80 6.84 -15.61 -2.18
N ILE A 81 6.41 -15.12 -1.01
CA ILE A 81 6.24 -13.68 -0.74
C ILE A 81 7.58 -12.96 -0.96
N VAL A 82 8.64 -13.40 -0.29
CA VAL A 82 9.99 -12.81 -0.41
C VAL A 82 10.48 -12.85 -1.86
N ALA A 83 10.39 -14.02 -2.52
CA ALA A 83 10.83 -14.14 -3.89
C ALA A 83 10.06 -13.25 -4.88
N ARG A 84 8.78 -12.99 -4.62
CA ARG A 84 7.97 -12.08 -5.43
C ARG A 84 8.36 -10.63 -5.19
N LEU A 85 8.39 -10.19 -3.93
CA LEU A 85 8.62 -8.78 -3.62
C LEU A 85 10.06 -8.35 -3.95
N ASP A 86 11.07 -9.17 -3.65
CA ASP A 86 12.47 -8.85 -3.97
C ASP A 86 12.77 -8.80 -5.48
N ARG A 87 11.90 -9.37 -6.35
CA ARG A 87 12.04 -9.28 -7.81
C ARG A 87 11.37 -8.04 -8.42
N MET A 88 10.52 -7.34 -7.70
CA MET A 88 9.90 -6.12 -8.21
C MET A 88 10.99 -5.06 -8.42
N GLU A 89 11.00 -4.42 -9.59
CA GLU A 89 12.03 -3.44 -9.96
C GLU A 89 11.70 -2.01 -9.47
N SER A 90 10.47 -1.77 -9.00
CA SER A 90 10.00 -0.50 -8.42
C SER A 90 10.84 -0.07 -7.20
N ASP A 91 10.75 1.19 -6.79
CA ASP A 91 11.40 1.68 -5.58
C ASP A 91 10.85 0.98 -4.33
N ILE A 92 9.52 0.82 -4.26
CA ILE A 92 8.85 0.09 -3.17
C ILE A 92 8.08 -1.11 -3.75
N ALA A 93 8.26 -2.28 -3.13
CA ALA A 93 7.48 -3.48 -3.42
C ALA A 93 6.30 -3.60 -2.44
N LYS A 94 5.06 -3.74 -2.94
CA LYS A 94 3.88 -3.86 -2.10
C LYS A 94 3.23 -5.23 -2.29
N GLY A 95 3.01 -5.95 -1.18
CA GLY A 95 2.26 -7.20 -1.13
C GLY A 95 1.10 -7.12 -0.16
N ALA A 96 -0.10 -7.52 -0.61
CA ALA A 96 -1.28 -7.61 0.22
C ALA A 96 -1.96 -8.97 0.05
N TYR A 97 -2.04 -9.76 1.12
CA TYR A 97 -2.46 -11.16 1.09
C TYR A 97 -3.62 -11.40 2.05
N PHE A 98 -4.62 -12.17 1.63
CA PHE A 98 -5.77 -12.45 2.49
C PHE A 98 -5.40 -13.49 3.56
N VAL A 99 -5.56 -13.11 4.82
CA VAL A 99 -5.21 -13.94 6.00
C VAL A 99 -6.44 -14.70 6.46
N ARG A 100 -6.42 -16.02 6.28
CA ARG A 100 -7.52 -16.94 6.65
C ARG A 100 -7.38 -17.48 8.07
N ASP A 101 -6.13 -17.69 8.49
CA ASP A 101 -5.81 -18.27 9.79
C ASP A 101 -4.44 -17.79 10.32
N PHE A 102 -4.05 -18.28 11.51
CA PHE A 102 -2.77 -17.92 12.13
C PHE A 102 -1.53 -18.38 11.37
N ARG A 103 -1.62 -19.38 10.50
CA ARG A 103 -0.48 -19.83 9.67
C ARG A 103 -0.22 -18.83 8.57
N ASP A 104 -1.29 -18.31 7.94
CA ASP A 104 -1.20 -17.24 6.96
C ASP A 104 -0.56 -15.99 7.59
N LEU A 105 -1.00 -15.61 8.79
CA LEU A 105 -0.41 -14.48 9.52
C LEU A 105 1.07 -14.71 9.87
N ALA A 106 1.41 -15.88 10.37
CA ALA A 106 2.80 -16.25 10.68
C ALA A 106 3.67 -16.20 9.41
N GLY A 107 3.16 -16.68 8.26
CA GLY A 107 3.85 -16.61 6.98
C GLY A 107 4.18 -15.18 6.54
N ILE A 108 3.27 -14.23 6.75
CA ILE A 108 3.53 -12.80 6.49
C ILE A 108 4.62 -12.26 7.42
N LEU A 109 4.54 -12.55 8.72
CA LEU A 109 5.53 -12.11 9.71
C LEU A 109 6.92 -12.72 9.43
N GLU A 110 6.97 -13.99 9.05
CA GLU A 110 8.22 -14.65 8.65
C GLU A 110 8.81 -14.05 7.36
N ALA A 111 7.96 -13.68 6.40
CA ALA A 111 8.41 -13.09 5.14
C ALA A 111 9.05 -11.71 5.33
N SER A 112 8.61 -10.93 6.31
CA SER A 112 9.10 -9.56 6.51
C SER A 112 10.59 -9.50 6.87
N GLY A 113 11.09 -10.44 7.66
CA GLY A 113 12.48 -10.44 8.12
C GLY A 113 13.55 -10.53 7.03
N PRO A 114 13.46 -11.47 6.06
CA PRO A 114 14.44 -11.61 4.99
C PRO A 114 14.27 -10.65 3.80
N LEU A 115 13.19 -9.85 3.71
CA LEU A 115 13.01 -8.88 2.65
C LEU A 115 14.15 -7.85 2.64
N LYS A 116 14.74 -7.64 1.48
CA LYS A 116 15.87 -6.70 1.29
C LYS A 116 15.44 -5.39 0.67
N LYS A 117 14.31 -5.42 -0.03
CA LYS A 117 13.74 -4.29 -0.75
C LYS A 117 12.90 -3.44 0.19
N GLU A 118 12.88 -2.13 -0.03
CA GLU A 118 11.85 -1.27 0.57
C GLU A 118 10.47 -1.79 0.23
N HIS A 119 9.61 -1.95 1.22
CA HIS A 119 8.37 -2.68 1.01
C HIS A 119 7.21 -2.19 1.87
N VAL A 120 6.02 -2.61 1.45
CA VAL A 120 4.78 -2.57 2.20
C VAL A 120 4.15 -3.96 2.15
N LEU A 121 4.23 -4.71 3.25
CA LEU A 121 3.69 -6.06 3.37
C LEU A 121 2.50 -6.06 4.33
N LEU A 122 1.32 -6.41 3.81
CA LEU A 122 0.05 -6.29 4.54
C LEU A 122 -0.75 -7.60 4.50
N GLY A 123 -1.37 -7.93 5.63
CA GLY A 123 -2.47 -8.88 5.69
C GLY A 123 -3.82 -8.19 5.42
N MET A 124 -4.65 -8.82 4.62
CA MET A 124 -6.05 -8.44 4.42
C MET A 124 -6.97 -9.31 5.26
N GLY A 125 -8.19 -8.85 5.49
CA GLY A 125 -9.19 -9.53 6.33
C GLY A 125 -8.99 -9.23 7.83
N PRO A 126 -9.94 -9.65 8.68
CA PRO A 126 -9.92 -9.31 10.11
C PRO A 126 -8.66 -9.78 10.83
N MET A 127 -8.11 -10.94 10.49
CA MET A 127 -6.89 -11.47 11.09
C MET A 127 -5.62 -10.76 10.59
N GLY A 128 -5.67 -10.16 9.39
CA GLY A 128 -4.56 -9.40 8.83
C GLY A 128 -4.42 -7.99 9.38
N THR A 129 -5.45 -7.45 10.04
CA THR A 129 -5.48 -6.06 10.57
C THR A 129 -4.26 -5.73 11.43
N ILE A 130 -3.77 -6.69 12.21
CA ILE A 130 -2.60 -6.52 13.08
C ILE A 130 -1.34 -6.10 12.32
N THR A 131 -1.17 -6.51 11.05
CA THR A 131 -0.03 -6.15 10.22
C THR A 131 -0.01 -4.67 9.84
N ARG A 132 -1.19 -4.02 9.87
CA ARG A 132 -1.33 -2.58 9.65
C ARG A 132 -0.99 -1.79 10.91
N ILE A 133 -1.48 -2.26 12.08
CA ILE A 133 -1.25 -1.63 13.37
C ILE A 133 0.24 -1.72 13.75
N ARG A 134 0.88 -2.86 13.49
CA ARG A 134 2.29 -3.15 13.80
C ARG A 134 3.19 -3.09 12.56
N GLN A 135 2.94 -2.14 11.68
CA GLN A 135 3.63 -1.99 10.41
C GLN A 135 5.16 -1.82 10.55
N SER A 136 5.62 -1.15 11.61
CA SER A 136 7.04 -0.97 11.91
C SER A 136 7.75 -2.30 12.22
N THR A 137 7.04 -3.25 12.88
CA THR A 137 7.57 -4.59 13.16
C THR A 137 7.84 -5.40 11.88
N LEU A 138 7.09 -5.11 10.80
CA LEU A 138 7.30 -5.73 9.50
C LEU A 138 8.34 -4.98 8.64
N GLY A 139 8.89 -3.86 9.11
CA GLY A 139 9.79 -3.02 8.34
C GLY A 139 9.10 -2.29 7.17
N ASN A 140 7.78 -2.12 7.23
CA ASN A 140 7.03 -1.42 6.19
C ASN A 140 7.40 0.07 6.12
N ASN A 141 7.53 0.61 4.92
CA ASN A 141 7.74 2.04 4.70
C ASN A 141 6.54 2.88 5.20
N PHE A 142 5.32 2.37 5.02
CA PHE A 142 4.07 2.97 5.47
C PHE A 142 2.95 1.93 5.51
N THR A 143 1.79 2.33 6.00
CA THR A 143 0.56 1.52 6.00
C THR A 143 -0.60 2.32 5.42
N PHE A 144 -1.75 1.66 5.24
CA PHE A 144 -2.94 2.26 4.64
C PHE A 144 -4.11 2.23 5.62
N ALA A 145 -4.66 3.39 5.90
CA ALA A 145 -5.95 3.58 6.54
C ALA A 145 -6.97 4.09 5.52
N HIS A 146 -8.25 4.13 5.87
CA HIS A 146 -9.26 4.74 5.04
C HIS A 146 -9.84 6.01 5.69
N VAL A 147 -10.32 6.91 4.82
CA VAL A 147 -11.18 8.04 5.17
C VAL A 147 -12.48 7.84 4.41
N GLY A 148 -13.59 7.65 5.12
CA GLY A 148 -14.86 7.20 4.54
C GLY A 148 -14.92 5.66 4.45
N GLU A 149 -15.24 5.11 3.27
CA GLU A 149 -15.41 3.67 3.09
C GLU A 149 -14.07 2.94 2.91
N PRO A 150 -13.89 1.75 3.51
CA PRO A 150 -12.68 0.96 3.32
C PRO A 150 -12.56 0.45 1.88
N THR A 151 -11.35 0.47 1.34
CA THR A 151 -11.02 -0.02 -0.02
C THR A 151 -10.45 -1.44 -0.03
N ALA A 152 -10.19 -2.02 1.15
CA ALA A 152 -9.68 -3.38 1.28
C ALA A 152 -10.22 -4.04 2.58
N PRO A 153 -10.43 -5.36 2.59
CA PRO A 153 -10.85 -6.08 3.80
C PRO A 153 -9.86 -5.88 4.97
N GLY A 154 -10.37 -5.59 6.17
CA GLY A 154 -9.55 -5.39 7.36
C GLY A 154 -8.79 -4.06 7.42
N GLN A 155 -9.09 -3.13 6.51
CA GLN A 155 -8.57 -1.77 6.58
C GLN A 155 -9.30 -1.01 7.69
N LEU A 156 -8.53 -0.34 8.55
CA LEU A 156 -9.05 0.51 9.62
C LEU A 156 -9.21 1.95 9.12
N SER A 157 -10.09 2.70 9.78
CA SER A 157 -10.16 4.14 9.59
C SER A 157 -8.87 4.82 10.07
N LEU A 158 -8.62 6.03 9.62
CA LEU A 158 -7.47 6.82 10.07
C LEU A 158 -7.54 7.05 11.59
N GLU A 159 -8.72 7.32 12.14
CA GLU A 159 -8.96 7.51 13.56
C GLU A 159 -8.61 6.23 14.37
N GLU A 160 -9.11 5.07 13.93
CA GLU A 160 -8.79 3.78 14.56
C GLU A 160 -7.29 3.47 14.49
N MET A 161 -6.65 3.75 13.35
CA MET A 161 -5.21 3.54 13.20
C MET A 161 -4.40 4.43 14.14
N ARG A 162 -4.78 5.70 14.32
CA ARG A 162 -4.14 6.61 15.28
C ARG A 162 -4.36 6.18 16.73
N ALA A 163 -5.57 5.65 17.06
CA ALA A 163 -5.88 5.18 18.41
C ALA A 163 -5.14 3.87 18.77
N LEU A 164 -4.89 2.99 17.81
CA LEU A 164 -4.30 1.65 18.00
C LEU A 164 -2.82 1.57 17.61
N GLY A 165 -2.35 2.53 16.83
CA GLY A 165 -0.98 2.56 16.31
C GLY A 165 0.07 2.79 17.38
N GLU A 166 1.31 2.57 17.01
CA GLU A 166 2.48 2.92 17.82
C GLU A 166 2.62 4.46 17.82
N ASN A 167 2.67 5.05 19.00
CA ASN A 167 2.99 6.47 19.20
C ASN A 167 4.50 6.66 19.03
#